data_c4772d778eae22c997c4149becc4f8f7
#
_entry.id   c4772d778eae22c997c4149becc4f8f7
#
_cell.length_a   1.000
_cell.length_b   1.000
_cell.length_c   1.000
_cell.angle_alpha   90.00
_cell.angle_beta   90.00
_cell.angle_gamma   90.00
#
_symmetry.space_group_name_H-M   'P 1'
#
loop_
_entity.id
_entity.type
_entity.pdbx_description
1 polymer ?
#
loop_
_entity_poly.entity_id
_entity_poly.type
_entity_poly.pdbx_seq_one_letter_code
_entity_poly.pdbx_strand_id
1 'polypeptide(L)'
;MSLPRSSATLLRMPDTLLTATDEELMLRYSAGDLPSFRELYRRHSQGLYRFVAWRSPRRAWVDEIVQDAWASLHAARTGYQPQAAFRTYLYQIARNRLIDLLRQREGQQHEDAGELVDEGASPPQSLEQKQQHALLHAAIAALPVEQKEALVLQQFSGMSILEIAVVTGAEAETVKSRLRYAMQKLRAGLDSAAGAGAQA
;
A
#
# COMPACT_ATOMS: atom_id res chain seq x y z
N MET A 1 -44.93 -27.54 4.06
CA MET A 1 -44.46 -26.22 4.51
C MET A 1 -43.02 -26.05 3.98
N SER A 2 -42.91 -25.32 2.87
CA SER A 2 -41.61 -25.10 2.18
C SER A 2 -41.02 -23.78 2.66
N LEU A 3 -39.82 -23.83 3.17
CA LEU A 3 -39.01 -22.65 3.56
C LEU A 3 -38.58 -21.90 2.30
N PRO A 4 -38.63 -20.55 2.28
CA PRO A 4 -38.13 -19.79 1.16
C PRO A 4 -36.57 -19.81 1.17
N ARG A 5 -35.99 -20.19 0.03
CA ARG A 5 -34.56 -20.06 -0.25
C ARG A 5 -34.22 -18.58 -0.27
N SER A 6 -33.43 -18.14 0.71
CA SER A 6 -32.85 -16.81 0.76
C SER A 6 -31.87 -16.67 -0.40
N SER A 7 -32.31 -16.06 -1.49
CA SER A 7 -31.40 -15.61 -2.57
C SER A 7 -30.59 -14.46 -2.03
N ALA A 8 -29.32 -14.69 -1.75
CA ALA A 8 -28.34 -13.64 -1.50
C ALA A 8 -28.29 -12.74 -2.75
N THR A 9 -29.01 -11.63 -2.70
CA THR A 9 -28.91 -10.56 -3.69
C THR A 9 -27.51 -9.97 -3.57
N LEU A 10 -26.60 -10.48 -4.37
CA LEU A 10 -25.34 -9.77 -4.68
C LEU A 10 -25.75 -8.41 -5.24
N LEU A 11 -25.65 -7.37 -4.42
CA LEU A 11 -25.88 -5.98 -4.80
C LEU A 11 -24.93 -5.67 -5.96
N ARG A 12 -25.47 -5.80 -7.19
CA ARG A 12 -24.77 -5.36 -8.40
C ARG A 12 -24.59 -3.84 -8.27
N MET A 13 -23.35 -3.44 -8.05
CA MET A 13 -22.99 -2.01 -8.03
C MET A 13 -23.46 -1.37 -9.34
N PRO A 14 -24.07 -0.19 -9.31
CA PRO A 14 -24.47 0.49 -10.54
C PRO A 14 -23.22 0.76 -11.38
N ASP A 15 -23.28 0.48 -12.68
CA ASP A 15 -22.17 0.62 -13.65
C ASP A 15 -21.50 2.02 -13.57
N THR A 16 -22.26 3.04 -13.17
CA THR A 16 -21.77 4.41 -12.95
C THR A 16 -20.72 4.56 -11.84
N LEU A 17 -20.66 3.63 -10.86
CA LEU A 17 -19.62 3.67 -9.82
C LEU A 17 -18.31 3.06 -10.31
N LEU A 18 -18.38 2.06 -11.20
CA LEU A 18 -17.19 1.38 -11.73
C LEU A 18 -16.40 2.27 -12.68
N THR A 19 -17.08 3.17 -13.40
CA THR A 19 -16.48 4.10 -14.38
C THR A 19 -16.11 5.46 -13.79
N ALA A 20 -16.62 5.81 -12.60
CA ALA A 20 -16.31 7.08 -11.95
C ALA A 20 -14.84 7.15 -11.52
N THR A 21 -14.24 8.33 -11.61
CA THR A 21 -12.91 8.61 -11.07
C THR A 21 -12.92 8.57 -9.53
N ASP A 22 -11.76 8.38 -8.93
CA ASP A 22 -11.65 8.34 -7.47
C ASP A 22 -12.02 9.69 -6.84
N GLU A 23 -11.71 10.80 -7.53
CA GLU A 23 -12.08 12.15 -7.11
C GLU A 23 -13.60 12.35 -7.14
N GLU A 24 -14.27 11.87 -8.20
CA GLU A 24 -15.74 11.89 -8.28
C GLU A 24 -16.39 11.04 -7.19
N LEU A 25 -15.85 9.84 -6.93
CA LEU A 25 -16.33 8.98 -5.85
C LEU A 25 -16.16 9.67 -4.51
N MET A 26 -15.02 10.32 -4.28
CA MET A 26 -14.78 11.03 -3.02
C MET A 26 -15.70 12.25 -2.83
N LEU A 27 -16.00 13.00 -3.90
CA LEU A 27 -16.98 14.09 -3.86
C LEU A 27 -18.39 13.57 -3.56
N ARG A 28 -18.82 12.45 -4.16
CA ARG A 28 -20.11 11.82 -3.85
C ARG A 28 -20.15 11.34 -2.40
N TYR A 29 -19.04 10.75 -1.92
CA TYR A 29 -18.92 10.33 -0.53
C TYR A 29 -18.97 11.50 0.45
N SER A 30 -18.36 12.64 0.12
CA SER A 30 -18.46 13.86 0.94
C SER A 30 -19.91 14.35 1.09
N ALA A 31 -20.75 14.13 0.07
CA ALA A 31 -22.19 14.40 0.08
C ALA A 31 -23.04 13.30 0.75
N GLY A 32 -22.40 12.22 1.28
CA GLY A 32 -23.07 11.16 2.03
C GLY A 32 -23.32 9.85 1.25
N ASP A 33 -22.82 9.71 0.01
CA ASP A 33 -22.98 8.48 -0.77
C ASP A 33 -22.04 7.37 -0.30
N LEU A 34 -22.53 6.48 0.57
CA LEU A 34 -21.79 5.33 1.09
C LEU A 34 -21.35 4.30 0.02
N PRO A 35 -22.12 4.01 -1.04
CA PRO A 35 -21.63 3.18 -2.14
C PRO A 35 -20.33 3.68 -2.77
N SER A 36 -20.17 4.98 -2.96
CA SER A 36 -18.92 5.58 -3.45
C SER A 36 -17.75 5.32 -2.52
N PHE A 37 -17.95 5.38 -1.20
CA PHE A 37 -16.90 5.00 -0.24
C PHE A 37 -16.51 3.52 -0.35
N ARG A 38 -17.47 2.62 -0.47
CA ARG A 38 -17.19 1.19 -0.64
C ARG A 38 -16.34 0.92 -1.87
N GLU A 39 -16.60 1.63 -2.97
CA GLU A 39 -15.82 1.49 -4.19
C GLU A 39 -14.41 2.04 -4.03
N LEU A 40 -14.21 3.20 -3.39
CA LEU A 40 -12.88 3.72 -3.03
C LEU A 40 -12.10 2.74 -2.16
N TYR A 41 -12.76 2.19 -1.13
CA TYR A 41 -12.16 1.19 -0.25
C TYR A 41 -11.74 -0.06 -1.03
N ARG A 42 -12.60 -0.57 -1.90
CA ARG A 42 -12.31 -1.74 -2.76
C ARG A 42 -11.10 -1.52 -3.67
N ARG A 43 -10.98 -0.30 -4.25
CA ARG A 43 -9.87 0.04 -5.16
C ARG A 43 -8.53 0.19 -4.44
N HIS A 44 -8.54 0.77 -3.25
CA HIS A 44 -7.31 1.24 -2.61
C HIS A 44 -6.86 0.46 -1.37
N SER A 45 -7.74 -0.32 -0.72
CA SER A 45 -7.43 -0.99 0.56
C SER A 45 -6.21 -1.92 0.48
N GLN A 46 -6.12 -2.73 -0.56
CA GLN A 46 -5.02 -3.69 -0.72
C GLN A 46 -3.67 -2.98 -0.98
N GLY A 47 -3.68 -1.96 -1.87
CA GLY A 47 -2.47 -1.18 -2.16
C GLY A 47 -1.98 -0.42 -0.93
N LEU A 48 -2.91 0.19 -0.18
CA LEU A 48 -2.62 0.90 1.05
C LEU A 48 -2.06 -0.04 2.13
N TYR A 49 -2.67 -1.21 2.31
CA TYR A 49 -2.19 -2.23 3.24
C TYR A 49 -0.75 -2.65 2.92
N ARG A 50 -0.46 -2.97 1.66
CA ARG A 50 0.90 -3.31 1.22
C ARG A 50 1.90 -2.20 1.48
N PHE A 51 1.54 -0.95 1.17
CA PHE A 51 2.40 0.20 1.44
C PHE A 51 2.76 0.29 2.93
N VAL A 52 1.76 0.21 3.81
CA VAL A 52 1.98 0.28 5.26
C VAL A 52 2.78 -0.93 5.74
N ALA A 53 2.47 -2.14 5.25
CA ALA A 53 3.15 -3.38 5.62
C ALA A 53 4.65 -3.34 5.31
N TRP A 54 5.05 -2.82 4.14
CA TRP A 54 6.45 -2.67 3.76
C TRP A 54 7.22 -1.64 4.60
N ARG A 55 6.51 -0.72 5.22
CA ARG A 55 7.09 0.39 6.02
C ARG A 55 7.02 0.16 7.51
N SER A 56 6.04 -0.60 7.98
CA SER A 56 5.85 -0.89 9.40
C SER A 56 6.86 -1.93 9.88
N PRO A 57 7.53 -1.72 11.04
CA PRO A 57 8.40 -2.71 11.63
C PRO A 57 7.63 -3.87 12.28
N ARG A 58 6.32 -3.72 12.50
CA ARG A 58 5.47 -4.73 13.16
C ARG A 58 4.17 -4.92 12.40
N ARG A 59 3.80 -6.17 12.14
CA ARG A 59 2.52 -6.51 11.48
C ARG A 59 1.31 -6.00 12.26
N ALA A 60 1.32 -6.09 13.56
CA ALA A 60 0.22 -5.62 14.42
C ALA A 60 -0.11 -4.12 14.25
N TRP A 61 0.84 -3.31 13.76
CA TRP A 61 0.60 -1.89 13.53
C TRP A 61 0.00 -1.60 12.15
N VAL A 62 0.08 -2.54 11.23
CA VAL A 62 -0.42 -2.35 9.87
C VAL A 62 -1.92 -2.12 9.87
N ASP A 63 -2.66 -2.99 10.56
CA ASP A 63 -4.12 -2.89 10.65
C ASP A 63 -4.55 -1.60 11.36
N GLU A 64 -3.87 -1.23 12.46
CA GLU A 64 -4.11 0.02 13.18
C GLU A 64 -3.92 1.25 12.27
N ILE A 65 -2.79 1.32 11.56
CA ILE A 65 -2.48 2.46 10.68
C ILE A 65 -3.45 2.54 9.51
N VAL A 66 -3.78 1.42 8.89
CA VAL A 66 -4.71 1.38 7.76
C VAL A 66 -6.11 1.79 8.21
N GLN A 67 -6.58 1.28 9.34
CA GLN A 67 -7.86 1.65 9.92
C GLN A 67 -7.90 3.15 10.26
N ASP A 68 -6.86 3.67 10.90
CA ASP A 68 -6.73 5.08 11.25
C ASP A 68 -6.69 5.99 10.01
N ALA A 69 -6.04 5.55 8.93
CA ALA A 69 -6.02 6.30 7.67
C ALA A 69 -7.42 6.44 7.07
N TRP A 70 -8.19 5.35 7.02
CA TRP A 70 -9.57 5.38 6.56
C TRP A 70 -10.51 6.17 7.48
N ALA A 71 -10.32 6.07 8.80
CA ALA A 71 -11.06 6.86 9.79
C ALA A 71 -10.76 8.36 9.64
N SER A 72 -9.49 8.73 9.44
CA SER A 72 -9.07 10.12 9.21
C SER A 72 -9.65 10.69 7.91
N LEU A 73 -9.64 9.90 6.83
CA LEU A 73 -10.29 10.26 5.57
C LEU A 73 -11.81 10.47 5.79
N HIS A 74 -12.46 9.58 6.54
CA HIS A 74 -13.88 9.73 6.87
C HIS A 74 -14.16 11.03 7.64
N ALA A 75 -13.36 11.33 8.66
CA ALA A 75 -13.50 12.54 9.45
C ALA A 75 -13.32 13.83 8.62
N ALA A 76 -12.36 13.81 7.69
CA ALA A 76 -12.04 14.95 6.83
C ALA A 76 -12.90 15.07 5.57
N ARG A 77 -13.83 14.13 5.30
CA ARG A 77 -14.53 14.01 4.03
C ARG A 77 -15.30 15.25 3.59
N THR A 78 -15.91 15.98 4.54
CA THR A 78 -16.73 17.16 4.23
C THR A 78 -15.92 18.36 3.76
N GLY A 79 -14.62 18.40 4.08
CA GLY A 79 -13.69 19.43 3.63
C GLY A 79 -12.84 19.01 2.42
N TYR A 80 -13.11 17.85 1.82
CA TYR A 80 -12.31 17.36 0.70
C TYR A 80 -12.44 18.25 -0.52
N GLN A 81 -11.30 18.61 -1.09
CA GLN A 81 -11.19 19.32 -2.36
C GLN A 81 -10.20 18.56 -3.27
N PRO A 82 -10.54 18.28 -4.52
CA PRO A 82 -9.71 17.52 -5.45
C PRO A 82 -8.56 18.38 -6.00
N GLN A 83 -7.59 18.73 -5.14
CA GLN A 83 -6.39 19.49 -5.53
C GLN A 83 -5.27 18.59 -6.07
N ALA A 84 -5.33 17.29 -5.80
CA ALA A 84 -4.42 16.26 -6.26
C ALA A 84 -5.18 14.95 -6.46
N ALA A 85 -4.53 13.95 -7.05
CA ALA A 85 -5.13 12.62 -7.17
C ALA A 85 -5.55 12.08 -5.80
N PHE A 86 -6.75 11.50 -5.72
CA PHE A 86 -7.30 10.96 -4.47
C PHE A 86 -6.33 10.00 -3.77
N ARG A 87 -5.69 9.11 -4.55
CA ARG A 87 -4.69 8.18 -3.99
C ARG A 87 -3.54 8.90 -3.30
N THR A 88 -3.05 10.02 -3.84
CA THR A 88 -1.99 10.83 -3.21
C THR A 88 -2.43 11.32 -1.84
N TYR A 89 -3.65 11.85 -1.74
CA TYR A 89 -4.24 12.30 -0.48
C TYR A 89 -4.37 11.17 0.54
N LEU A 90 -4.91 10.01 0.14
CA LEU A 90 -5.07 8.84 1.02
C LEU A 90 -3.72 8.33 1.54
N TYR A 91 -2.72 8.22 0.67
CA TYR A 91 -1.40 7.72 1.06
C TYR A 91 -0.62 8.72 1.91
N GLN A 92 -0.83 10.03 1.74
CA GLN A 92 -0.30 11.04 2.66
C GLN A 92 -0.86 10.86 4.08
N ILE A 93 -2.17 10.62 4.21
CA ILE A 93 -2.80 10.34 5.51
C ILE A 93 -2.14 9.12 6.15
N ALA A 94 -2.06 8.01 5.45
CA ALA A 94 -1.48 6.77 5.97
C ALA A 94 0.01 6.93 6.34
N ARG A 95 0.78 7.62 5.51
CA ARG A 95 2.20 7.91 5.77
C ARG A 95 2.39 8.76 7.03
N ASN A 96 1.58 9.79 7.20
CA ASN A 96 1.65 10.64 8.38
C ASN A 96 1.31 9.84 9.64
N ARG A 97 0.26 9.01 9.62
CA ARG A 97 -0.08 8.12 10.74
C ARG A 97 1.04 7.13 11.06
N LEU A 98 1.66 6.54 10.05
CA LEU A 98 2.82 5.67 10.22
C LEU A 98 3.99 6.40 10.91
N ILE A 99 4.33 7.60 10.44
CA ILE A 99 5.43 8.39 11.01
C ILE A 99 5.12 8.78 12.46
N ASP A 100 3.90 9.22 12.75
CA ASP A 100 3.46 9.59 14.08
C ASP A 100 3.55 8.39 15.04
N LEU A 101 3.09 7.22 14.61
CA LEU A 101 3.17 5.99 15.41
C LEU A 101 4.62 5.57 15.66
N LEU A 102 5.48 5.65 14.65
CA LEU A 102 6.90 5.34 14.80
C LEU A 102 7.55 6.28 15.81
N ARG A 103 7.30 7.59 15.74
CA ARG A 103 7.82 8.58 16.70
C ARG A 103 7.34 8.33 18.13
N GLN A 104 6.06 7.99 18.31
CA GLN A 104 5.49 7.71 19.62
C GLN A 104 6.11 6.45 20.27
N ARG A 105 6.56 5.50 19.45
CA ARG A 105 7.05 4.19 19.91
C ARG A 105 8.57 4.03 19.79
N GLU A 106 9.31 5.07 19.43
CA GLU A 106 10.78 5.08 19.31
C GLU A 106 11.54 4.70 20.61
N GLY A 107 10.86 4.64 21.75
CA GLY A 107 11.41 4.18 23.04
C GLY A 107 11.05 2.76 23.45
N GLN A 108 10.20 2.06 22.69
CA GLN A 108 9.79 0.70 23.01
C GLN A 108 10.68 -0.31 22.27
N GLN A 109 11.36 -1.15 23.01
CA GLN A 109 12.31 -2.15 22.50
C GLN A 109 11.76 -2.96 21.33
N HIS A 110 12.63 -3.13 20.32
CA HIS A 110 12.38 -3.89 19.09
C HIS A 110 12.37 -5.38 19.41
N GLU A 111 11.22 -5.91 19.81
CA GLU A 111 10.97 -7.34 19.77
C GLU A 111 9.93 -7.62 18.69
N ASP A 112 10.28 -8.56 17.81
CA ASP A 112 9.53 -9.07 16.65
C ASP A 112 9.38 -8.14 15.43
N ALA A 113 10.41 -8.17 14.58
CA ALA A 113 10.21 -8.01 13.16
C ALA A 113 9.50 -9.26 12.62
N GLY A 114 8.18 -9.30 12.74
CA GLY A 114 7.36 -10.37 12.20
C GLY A 114 7.55 -10.47 10.68
N GLU A 115 7.66 -11.68 10.19
CA GLU A 115 7.76 -11.99 8.76
C GLU A 115 6.58 -11.39 8.00
N LEU A 116 6.85 -10.38 7.16
CA LEU A 116 5.83 -9.77 6.32
C LEU A 116 5.49 -10.75 5.19
N VAL A 117 4.42 -11.49 5.35
CA VAL A 117 3.85 -12.32 4.29
C VAL A 117 3.17 -11.38 3.29
N ASP A 118 3.59 -11.43 2.04
CA ASP A 118 2.89 -10.74 0.94
C ASP A 118 1.56 -11.47 0.66
N GLU A 119 0.49 -11.08 1.36
CA GLU A 119 -0.86 -11.64 1.19
C GLU A 119 -1.50 -11.33 -0.17
N GLY A 120 -0.81 -10.64 -1.05
CA GLY A 120 -1.33 -10.23 -2.36
C GLY A 120 -0.69 -10.92 -3.56
N ALA A 121 0.33 -11.73 -3.35
CA ALA A 121 0.85 -12.60 -4.40
C ALA A 121 -0.01 -13.87 -4.47
N SER A 122 -0.36 -14.32 -5.68
CA SER A 122 -0.93 -15.66 -5.87
C SER A 122 -0.01 -16.69 -5.22
N PRO A 123 -0.53 -17.73 -4.52
CA PRO A 123 0.30 -18.73 -3.88
C PRO A 123 1.31 -19.28 -4.90
N PRO A 124 2.61 -19.30 -4.58
CA PRO A 124 3.60 -19.80 -5.51
C PRO A 124 3.34 -21.28 -5.79
N GLN A 125 3.22 -21.60 -7.08
CA GLN A 125 2.85 -22.95 -7.56
C GLN A 125 4.02 -23.94 -7.48
N SER A 126 5.27 -23.45 -7.34
CA SER A 126 6.46 -24.30 -7.26
C SER A 126 7.40 -23.84 -6.13
N LEU A 127 8.27 -24.76 -5.69
CA LEU A 127 9.31 -24.46 -4.71
C LEU A 127 10.27 -23.37 -5.20
N GLU A 128 10.59 -23.40 -6.49
CA GLU A 128 11.47 -22.40 -7.14
C GLU A 128 10.85 -21.00 -7.08
N GLN A 129 9.54 -20.87 -7.36
CA GLN A 129 8.83 -19.60 -7.23
C GLN A 129 8.83 -19.10 -5.78
N LYS A 130 8.69 -20.00 -4.80
CA LYS A 130 8.79 -19.64 -3.37
C LYS A 130 10.15 -19.05 -3.03
N GLN A 131 11.22 -19.69 -3.50
CA GLN A 131 12.59 -19.22 -3.28
C GLN A 131 12.83 -17.87 -3.95
N GLN A 132 12.40 -17.69 -5.20
CA GLN A 132 12.53 -16.42 -5.91
C GLN A 132 11.77 -15.29 -5.22
N HIS A 133 10.55 -15.55 -4.72
CA HIS A 133 9.77 -14.59 -3.95
C HIS A 133 10.47 -14.22 -2.64
N ALA A 134 10.99 -15.19 -1.91
CA ALA A 134 11.71 -14.94 -0.66
C ALA A 134 12.98 -14.09 -0.89
N LEU A 135 13.75 -14.38 -1.95
CA LEU A 135 14.93 -13.60 -2.32
C LEU A 135 14.57 -12.15 -2.68
N LEU A 136 13.55 -11.95 -3.50
CA LEU A 136 13.08 -10.62 -3.87
C LEU A 136 12.59 -9.85 -2.65
N HIS A 137 11.84 -10.51 -1.78
CA HIS A 137 11.32 -9.92 -0.54
C HIS A 137 12.47 -9.49 0.38
N ALA A 138 13.46 -10.35 0.58
CA ALA A 138 14.65 -10.03 1.38
C ALA A 138 15.44 -8.86 0.78
N ALA A 139 15.60 -8.81 -0.54
CA ALA A 139 16.29 -7.73 -1.24
C ALA A 139 15.55 -6.38 -1.08
N ILE A 140 14.21 -6.37 -1.18
CA ILE A 140 13.41 -5.16 -0.93
C ILE A 140 13.48 -4.76 0.55
N ALA A 141 13.42 -5.72 1.47
CA ALA A 141 13.51 -5.46 2.91
C ALA A 141 14.83 -4.79 3.30
N ALA A 142 15.93 -5.14 2.65
CA ALA A 142 17.27 -4.60 2.88
C ALA A 142 17.49 -3.19 2.31
N LEU A 143 16.54 -2.64 1.52
CA LEU A 143 16.66 -1.28 0.99
C LEU A 143 16.61 -0.24 2.12
N PRO A 144 17.35 0.88 1.99
CA PRO A 144 17.13 2.05 2.84
C PRO A 144 15.68 2.51 2.79
N VAL A 145 15.21 3.04 3.91
CA VAL A 145 13.80 3.38 4.15
C VAL A 145 13.19 4.21 3.02
N GLU A 146 13.85 5.27 2.58
CA GLU A 146 13.34 6.17 1.55
C GLU A 146 13.36 5.56 0.15
N GLN A 147 14.33 4.67 -0.13
CA GLN A 147 14.41 3.95 -1.39
C GLN A 147 13.29 2.89 -1.46
N LYS A 148 13.07 2.17 -0.38
CA LYS A 148 11.98 1.21 -0.23
C LYS A 148 10.64 1.91 -0.39
N GLU A 149 10.41 3.04 0.30
CA GLU A 149 9.17 3.81 0.23
C GLU A 149 8.85 4.23 -1.22
N ALA A 150 9.81 4.83 -1.92
CA ALA A 150 9.63 5.25 -3.30
C ALA A 150 9.32 4.07 -4.22
N LEU A 151 10.03 2.94 -4.06
CA LEU A 151 9.82 1.72 -4.84
C LEU A 151 8.42 1.13 -4.61
N VAL A 152 8.00 1.03 -3.35
CA VAL A 152 6.70 0.46 -2.97
C VAL A 152 5.56 1.33 -3.52
N LEU A 153 5.64 2.64 -3.40
CA LEU A 153 4.65 3.57 -3.96
C LEU A 153 4.56 3.47 -5.48
N GLN A 154 5.68 3.29 -6.17
CA GLN A 154 5.68 3.14 -7.63
C GLN A 154 5.12 1.79 -8.07
N GLN A 155 5.62 0.68 -7.51
CA GLN A 155 5.34 -0.67 -8.01
C GLN A 155 4.00 -1.23 -7.52
N PHE A 156 3.63 -0.97 -6.27
CA PHE A 156 2.40 -1.54 -5.68
C PHE A 156 1.21 -0.58 -5.71
N SER A 157 1.46 0.73 -5.83
CA SER A 157 0.40 1.75 -5.87
C SER A 157 0.29 2.44 -7.23
N GLY A 158 1.17 2.12 -8.18
CA GLY A 158 1.17 2.69 -9.53
C GLY A 158 1.36 4.20 -9.58
N MET A 159 2.00 4.79 -8.56
CA MET A 159 2.19 6.24 -8.48
C MET A 159 3.26 6.73 -9.44
N SER A 160 3.01 7.87 -10.06
CA SER A 160 3.99 8.63 -10.81
C SER A 160 5.04 9.25 -9.88
N ILE A 161 6.18 9.65 -10.43
CA ILE A 161 7.24 10.32 -9.69
C ILE A 161 6.73 11.60 -8.99
N LEU A 162 5.86 12.35 -9.64
CA LEU A 162 5.28 13.57 -9.07
C LEU A 162 4.36 13.28 -7.89
N GLU A 163 3.53 12.24 -7.97
CA GLU A 163 2.69 11.81 -6.85
C GLU A 163 3.52 11.31 -5.67
N ILE A 164 4.58 10.52 -5.94
CA ILE A 164 5.52 10.07 -4.90
C ILE A 164 6.20 11.27 -4.24
N ALA A 165 6.60 12.27 -5.02
CA ALA A 165 7.20 13.50 -4.50
C ALA A 165 6.25 14.21 -3.51
N VAL A 166 4.97 14.33 -3.87
CA VAL A 166 3.94 14.90 -2.99
C VAL A 166 3.74 14.06 -1.73
N VAL A 167 3.58 12.73 -1.86
CA VAL A 167 3.38 11.82 -0.72
C VAL A 167 4.56 11.85 0.25
N THR A 168 5.79 11.86 -0.28
CA THR A 168 7.02 11.77 0.54
C THR A 168 7.55 13.13 1.01
N GLY A 169 7.05 14.23 0.46
CA GLY A 169 7.56 15.58 0.70
C GLY A 169 8.97 15.78 0.15
N ALA A 170 9.35 15.02 -0.90
CA ALA A 170 10.65 15.10 -1.54
C ALA A 170 10.53 15.71 -2.94
N GLU A 171 11.60 16.29 -3.47
CA GLU A 171 11.62 16.77 -4.85
C GLU A 171 11.61 15.60 -5.86
N ALA A 172 11.04 15.82 -7.05
CA ALA A 172 10.92 14.80 -8.08
C ALA A 172 12.28 14.19 -8.49
N GLU A 173 13.35 15.00 -8.55
CA GLU A 173 14.71 14.50 -8.84
C GLU A 173 15.26 13.60 -7.73
N THR A 174 14.93 13.91 -6.47
CA THR A 174 15.26 13.04 -5.33
C THR A 174 14.52 11.70 -5.44
N VAL A 175 13.24 11.71 -5.79
CA VAL A 175 12.45 10.48 -6.02
C VAL A 175 13.05 9.64 -7.15
N LYS A 176 13.40 10.25 -8.29
CA LYS A 176 14.08 9.56 -9.39
C LYS A 176 15.40 8.89 -8.94
N SER A 177 16.18 9.62 -8.16
CA SER A 177 17.44 9.10 -7.64
C SER A 177 17.23 7.94 -6.67
N ARG A 178 16.25 8.03 -5.76
CA ARG A 178 15.86 6.96 -4.84
C ARG A 178 15.44 5.70 -5.59
N LEU A 179 14.60 5.83 -6.61
CA LEU A 179 14.16 4.72 -7.46
C LEU A 179 15.33 4.08 -8.22
N ARG A 180 16.21 4.90 -8.80
CA ARG A 180 17.39 4.40 -9.52
C ARG A 180 18.29 3.58 -8.59
N TYR A 181 18.59 4.09 -7.40
CA TYR A 181 19.42 3.39 -6.44
C TYR A 181 18.76 2.14 -5.87
N ALA A 182 17.42 2.18 -5.65
CA ALA A 182 16.67 0.99 -5.25
C ALA A 182 16.80 -0.12 -6.30
N MET A 183 16.58 0.20 -7.57
CA MET A 183 16.69 -0.78 -8.66
C MET A 183 18.11 -1.32 -8.83
N GLN A 184 19.13 -0.48 -8.66
CA GLN A 184 20.54 -0.91 -8.72
C GLN A 184 20.85 -1.91 -7.60
N LYS A 185 20.41 -1.62 -6.37
CA LYS A 185 20.63 -2.52 -5.21
C LYS A 185 19.87 -3.83 -5.35
N LEU A 186 18.63 -3.79 -5.86
CA LEU A 186 17.85 -5.00 -6.10
C LEU A 186 18.53 -5.90 -7.11
N ARG A 187 19.03 -5.35 -8.23
CA ARG A 187 19.75 -6.15 -9.24
C ARG A 187 21.01 -6.78 -8.62
N ALA A 188 21.83 -6.00 -7.95
CA ALA A 188 23.04 -6.52 -7.31
C ALA A 188 22.75 -7.61 -6.26
N GLY A 189 21.69 -7.45 -5.47
CA GLY A 189 21.27 -8.44 -4.47
C GLY A 189 20.78 -9.74 -5.10
N LEU A 190 20.00 -9.66 -6.17
CA LEU A 190 19.48 -10.84 -6.88
C LEU A 190 20.57 -11.57 -7.64
N ASP A 191 21.51 -10.85 -8.29
CA ASP A 191 22.64 -11.44 -9.01
C ASP A 191 23.58 -12.19 -8.04
N SER A 192 23.83 -11.62 -6.85
CA SER A 192 24.62 -12.27 -5.81
C SER A 192 23.98 -13.56 -5.29
N ALA A 193 22.66 -13.55 -5.11
CA ALA A 193 21.92 -14.72 -4.64
C ALA A 193 21.87 -15.83 -5.71
N ALA A 194 21.72 -15.47 -6.99
CA ALA A 194 21.76 -16.42 -8.10
C ALA A 194 23.16 -17.09 -8.23
N GLY A 195 24.24 -16.32 -8.04
CA GLY A 195 25.61 -16.84 -8.07
C GLY A 195 25.93 -17.80 -6.91
N ALA A 196 25.37 -17.56 -5.73
CA ALA A 196 25.53 -18.44 -4.57
C ALA A 196 24.78 -19.77 -4.72
N GLY A 197 23.61 -19.77 -5.37
CA GLY A 197 22.82 -20.99 -5.64
C GLY A 197 23.39 -21.88 -6.74
N ALA A 198 24.25 -21.34 -7.62
CA ALA A 198 24.91 -22.09 -8.68
C ALA A 198 26.20 -22.85 -8.23
N GLN A 199 26.65 -22.59 -7.00
CA GLN A 199 27.88 -23.19 -6.43
C GLN A 199 27.59 -24.22 -5.32
N ALA A 200 26.31 -24.47 -4.99
CA ALA A 200 25.86 -25.44 -4.01
C ALA A 200 25.23 -26.68 -4.70
#